data_451615f2cf5b1e9016f4da423e0cd7c9
#
_entry.id   451615f2cf5b1e9016f4da423e0cd7c9
#
_cell.length_a   1.000
_cell.length_b   1.000
_cell.length_c   1.000
_cell.angle_alpha   90.00
_cell.angle_beta   90.00
_cell.angle_gamma   90.00
#
_symmetry.space_group_name_H-M   'P 1'
#
loop_
_entity.id
_entity.type
_entity.pdbx_description
1 polymer ?
#
loop_
_entity_poly.entity_id
_entity_poly.type
_entity_poly.pdbx_seq_one_letter_code
_entity_poly.pdbx_strand_id
1 'polypeptide(L)'
;KDGRMVIIEMNPRVSRSSALASKATGFPIAKVAARLAVGYTLDEISNEITSVTPASFEPSIDYVVTKIPRFAFEKFSGASETLTSAMKSVGEVMSIARTFEQSFQKALRSLETGLNGFDEIHLDQEDRKNFILSKLSSPSPKRILYVAQAFRENLGLNQVYESCKIDHWFLRKIQEIVNFEKLIKKNKKNITSDLLYQSKLLGFS
;
A
#
# COMPACT_ATOMS: atom_id res chain seq x y z
N LYS A 1 17.09 -2.73 -1.36
CA LYS A 1 17.74 -1.73 -2.18
C LYS A 1 19.10 -2.27 -2.57
N ASP A 2 19.45 -2.20 -3.85
CA ASP A 2 20.75 -2.67 -4.38
C ASP A 2 21.07 -4.14 -4.06
N GLY A 3 20.05 -5.01 -3.97
CA GLY A 3 20.19 -6.42 -3.61
C GLY A 3 20.51 -6.67 -2.13
N ARG A 4 20.66 -5.64 -1.31
CA ARG A 4 20.93 -5.80 0.11
C ARG A 4 19.65 -6.14 0.87
N MET A 5 19.67 -7.29 1.54
CA MET A 5 18.62 -7.70 2.48
C MET A 5 18.94 -7.17 3.87
N VAL A 6 17.98 -6.53 4.51
CA VAL A 6 18.11 -5.99 5.87
C VAL A 6 16.98 -6.54 6.73
N ILE A 7 17.33 -7.17 7.85
CA ILE A 7 16.36 -7.59 8.85
C ILE A 7 15.96 -6.35 9.66
N ILE A 8 14.66 -6.04 9.69
CA ILE A 8 14.12 -4.90 10.42
C ILE A 8 13.74 -5.31 11.84
N GLU A 9 12.97 -6.42 11.96
CA GLU A 9 12.58 -7.00 13.24
C GLU A 9 12.21 -8.47 13.07
N MET A 10 12.14 -9.20 14.16
CA MET A 10 11.62 -10.56 14.21
C MET A 10 10.58 -10.68 15.33
N ASN A 11 9.39 -11.12 15.00
CA ASN A 11 8.36 -11.40 15.98
C ASN A 11 8.44 -12.89 16.40
N PRO A 12 8.72 -13.21 17.66
CA PRO A 12 8.84 -14.62 18.13
C PRO A 12 7.45 -15.26 18.36
N ARG A 13 6.50 -15.00 17.49
CA ARG A 13 5.12 -15.48 17.55
C ARG A 13 4.44 -15.39 16.20
N VAL A 14 3.30 -16.06 16.03
CA VAL A 14 2.39 -15.78 14.91
C VAL A 14 1.81 -14.39 15.10
N SER A 15 2.25 -13.45 14.28
CA SER A 15 1.88 -12.04 14.37
C SER A 15 0.68 -11.72 13.49
N ARG A 16 0.18 -10.49 13.59
CA ARG A 16 -0.83 -9.97 12.66
C ARG A 16 -0.35 -9.99 11.21
N SER A 17 0.95 -9.75 10.98
CA SER A 17 1.56 -9.86 9.65
C SER A 17 1.50 -11.28 9.10
N SER A 18 1.70 -12.31 9.94
CA SER A 18 1.53 -13.71 9.55
C SER A 18 0.08 -14.03 9.18
N ALA A 19 -0.90 -13.51 9.93
CA ALA A 19 -2.31 -13.67 9.61
C ALA A 19 -2.68 -13.03 8.25
N LEU A 20 -2.13 -11.86 7.96
CA LEU A 20 -2.30 -11.21 6.65
C LEU A 20 -1.62 -11.99 5.53
N ALA A 21 -0.42 -12.51 5.74
CA ALA A 21 0.27 -13.35 4.77
C ALA A 21 -0.54 -14.63 4.49
N SER A 22 -1.11 -15.27 5.51
CA SER A 22 -2.03 -16.41 5.33
C SER A 22 -3.24 -16.03 4.47
N LYS A 23 -3.86 -14.88 4.73
CA LYS A 23 -4.97 -14.38 3.92
C LYS A 23 -4.55 -14.06 2.47
N ALA A 24 -3.38 -13.46 2.32
CA ALA A 24 -2.87 -13.04 1.01
C ALA A 24 -2.54 -14.23 0.11
N THR A 25 -1.99 -15.30 0.66
CA THR A 25 -1.50 -16.47 -0.09
C THR A 25 -2.45 -17.67 -0.04
N GLY A 26 -3.41 -17.68 0.89
CA GLY A 26 -4.20 -18.86 1.21
C GLY A 26 -3.45 -19.90 2.05
N PHE A 27 -2.14 -19.73 2.28
CA PHE A 27 -1.32 -20.69 3.03
C PHE A 27 -1.61 -20.61 4.52
N PRO A 28 -2.00 -21.72 5.19
CA PRO A 28 -2.44 -21.73 6.59
C PRO A 28 -1.26 -21.71 7.58
N ILE A 29 -0.55 -20.58 7.70
CA ILE A 29 0.68 -20.43 8.48
C ILE A 29 0.50 -20.92 9.93
N ALA A 30 -0.58 -20.54 10.61
CA ALA A 30 -0.81 -20.93 12.00
C ALA A 30 -0.99 -22.45 12.18
N LYS A 31 -1.70 -23.10 11.25
CA LYS A 31 -1.90 -24.56 11.26
C LYS A 31 -0.59 -25.31 11.01
N VAL A 32 0.21 -24.84 10.03
CA VAL A 32 1.53 -25.40 9.75
C VAL A 32 2.46 -25.21 10.94
N ALA A 33 2.49 -23.99 11.53
CA ALA A 33 3.30 -23.71 12.72
C ALA A 33 2.95 -24.61 13.91
N ALA A 34 1.67 -24.92 14.13
CA ALA A 34 1.25 -25.85 15.19
C ALA A 34 1.75 -27.27 14.95
N ARG A 35 1.76 -27.76 13.71
CA ARG A 35 2.31 -29.07 13.35
C ARG A 35 3.83 -29.12 13.52
N LEU A 36 4.54 -28.07 13.11
CA LEU A 36 5.99 -27.96 13.32
C LEU A 36 6.34 -27.99 14.81
N ALA A 37 5.53 -27.33 15.65
CA ALA A 37 5.74 -27.28 17.10
C ALA A 37 5.64 -28.66 17.80
N VAL A 38 4.94 -29.61 17.20
CA VAL A 38 4.82 -30.99 17.71
C VAL A 38 5.75 -31.98 16.99
N GLY A 39 6.70 -31.48 16.19
CA GLY A 39 7.81 -32.27 15.64
C GLY A 39 7.72 -32.65 14.16
N TYR A 40 6.65 -32.29 13.45
CA TYR A 40 6.60 -32.47 11.99
C TYR A 40 7.60 -31.55 11.29
N THR A 41 8.09 -31.96 10.12
CA THR A 41 8.87 -31.13 9.22
C THR A 41 7.96 -30.55 8.09
N LEU A 42 8.43 -29.51 7.39
CA LEU A 42 7.68 -28.94 6.27
C LEU A 42 7.46 -29.93 5.12
N ASP A 43 8.36 -30.88 4.95
CA ASP A 43 8.27 -31.89 3.89
C ASP A 43 7.25 -32.99 4.22
N GLU A 44 7.00 -33.23 5.52
CA GLU A 44 6.01 -34.22 6.00
C GLU A 44 4.58 -33.64 6.01
N ILE A 45 4.45 -32.29 5.98
CA ILE A 45 3.15 -31.61 5.98
C ILE A 45 2.72 -31.38 4.52
N SER A 46 1.53 -31.87 4.15
CA SER A 46 0.97 -31.60 2.83
C SER A 46 0.51 -30.14 2.70
N ASN A 47 0.72 -29.55 1.53
CA ASN A 47 0.24 -28.23 1.17
C ASN A 47 -1.26 -28.29 0.87
N GLU A 48 -2.09 -27.62 1.66
CA GLU A 48 -3.54 -27.65 1.52
C GLU A 48 -4.08 -26.88 0.29
N ILE A 49 -3.25 -26.02 -0.32
CA ILE A 49 -3.64 -25.28 -1.54
C ILE A 49 -3.51 -26.17 -2.76
N THR A 50 -2.37 -26.83 -2.90
CA THR A 50 -2.07 -27.68 -4.06
C THR A 50 -2.57 -29.09 -3.90
N SER A 51 -2.69 -29.59 -2.66
CA SER A 51 -3.06 -30.95 -2.27
C SER A 51 -2.08 -32.06 -2.73
N VAL A 52 -1.06 -31.70 -3.50
CA VAL A 52 -0.09 -32.64 -4.09
C VAL A 52 1.37 -32.32 -3.78
N THR A 53 1.66 -31.13 -3.28
CA THR A 53 3.02 -30.71 -2.90
C THR A 53 3.18 -30.66 -1.37
N PRO A 54 4.41 -30.72 -0.84
CA PRO A 54 4.65 -30.49 0.58
C PRO A 54 4.49 -29.02 0.97
N ALA A 55 4.37 -28.74 2.26
CA ALA A 55 4.25 -27.38 2.79
C ALA A 55 5.52 -26.52 2.59
N SER A 56 6.66 -27.14 2.26
CA SER A 56 7.90 -26.47 1.85
C SER A 56 7.80 -25.79 0.46
N PHE A 57 6.76 -26.10 -0.33
CA PHE A 57 6.55 -25.48 -1.63
C PHE A 57 6.09 -24.03 -1.47
N GLU A 58 6.83 -23.08 -2.06
CA GLU A 58 6.53 -21.65 -1.96
C GLU A 58 5.24 -21.30 -2.70
N PRO A 59 4.36 -20.45 -2.11
CA PRO A 59 3.17 -19.97 -2.78
C PRO A 59 3.52 -19.15 -4.02
N SER A 60 2.83 -19.41 -5.14
CA SER A 60 2.91 -18.62 -6.36
C SER A 60 1.60 -17.85 -6.55
N ILE A 61 1.68 -16.51 -6.67
CA ILE A 61 0.53 -15.63 -6.80
C ILE A 61 0.64 -14.76 -8.06
N ASP A 62 -0.50 -14.49 -8.71
CA ASP A 62 -0.62 -13.66 -9.91
C ASP A 62 -1.40 -12.35 -9.68
N TYR A 63 -1.45 -11.91 -8.43
CA TYR A 63 -2.15 -10.71 -7.98
C TYR A 63 -1.28 -9.88 -7.03
N VAL A 64 -1.67 -8.62 -6.86
CA VAL A 64 -1.00 -7.69 -5.94
C VAL A 64 -1.84 -7.55 -4.67
N VAL A 65 -1.17 -7.66 -3.53
CA VAL A 65 -1.77 -7.42 -2.21
C VAL A 65 -1.17 -6.15 -1.63
N THR A 66 -2.03 -5.18 -1.31
CA THR A 66 -1.65 -3.94 -0.66
C THR A 66 -2.18 -3.92 0.77
N LYS A 67 -1.28 -3.66 1.71
CA LYS A 67 -1.61 -3.43 3.11
C LYS A 67 -1.35 -1.97 3.47
N ILE A 68 -2.35 -1.29 4.06
CA ILE A 68 -2.19 0.06 4.59
C ILE A 68 -2.60 0.07 6.06
N PRO A 69 -1.74 0.58 6.97
CA PRO A 69 -2.11 0.72 8.38
C PRO A 69 -3.14 1.84 8.58
N ARG A 70 -4.09 1.64 9.50
CA ARG A 70 -5.06 2.64 9.93
C ARG A 70 -4.51 3.36 11.17
N PHE A 71 -4.44 4.67 11.09
CA PHE A 71 -4.13 5.55 12.22
C PHE A 71 -5.39 6.30 12.63
N ALA A 72 -5.62 6.47 13.92
CA ALA A 72 -6.81 7.11 14.47
C ALA A 72 -6.44 8.31 15.35
N PHE A 73 -5.49 9.13 14.89
CA PHE A 73 -5.03 10.31 15.64
C PHE A 73 -6.17 11.28 15.97
N GLU A 74 -7.21 11.30 15.13
CA GLU A 74 -8.42 12.09 15.36
C GLU A 74 -9.16 11.72 16.67
N LYS A 75 -8.91 10.53 17.20
CA LYS A 75 -9.51 10.04 18.46
C LYS A 75 -8.62 10.27 19.69
N PHE A 76 -7.39 10.68 19.50
CA PHE A 76 -6.40 10.84 20.56
C PHE A 76 -5.87 12.26 20.60
N SER A 77 -6.53 13.11 21.39
CA SER A 77 -6.11 14.52 21.57
C SER A 77 -4.68 14.61 22.07
N GLY A 78 -3.87 15.47 21.43
CA GLY A 78 -2.47 15.68 21.78
C GLY A 78 -1.49 14.61 21.27
N ALA A 79 -1.94 13.57 20.57
CA ALA A 79 -1.05 12.58 20.00
C ALA A 79 -0.28 13.15 18.77
N SER A 80 1.04 12.94 18.76
CA SER A 80 1.87 13.32 17.61
C SER A 80 1.60 12.43 16.40
N GLU A 81 1.25 13.03 15.26
CA GLU A 81 1.05 12.34 13.97
C GLU A 81 2.37 11.91 13.31
N THR A 82 3.52 12.37 13.80
CA THR A 82 4.82 11.96 13.26
C THR A 82 5.05 10.48 13.54
N LEU A 83 5.26 9.71 12.48
CA LEU A 83 5.54 8.28 12.58
C LEU A 83 7.00 8.06 12.98
N THR A 84 7.20 7.14 13.91
CA THR A 84 8.51 6.75 14.45
C THR A 84 8.63 5.22 14.46
N SER A 85 9.65 4.67 15.12
CA SER A 85 9.76 3.23 15.36
C SER A 85 8.70 2.67 16.31
N ALA A 86 8.01 3.53 17.10
CA ALA A 86 6.89 3.12 17.94
C ALA A 86 5.65 2.81 17.11
N MET A 87 4.93 1.73 17.47
CA MET A 87 3.68 1.36 16.81
C MET A 87 2.57 2.34 17.19
N LYS A 88 2.03 3.04 16.18
CA LYS A 88 0.94 4.03 16.34
C LYS A 88 -0.34 3.64 15.60
N SER A 89 -0.30 2.59 14.79
CA SER A 89 -1.48 2.11 14.07
C SER A 89 -2.44 1.38 14.99
N VAL A 90 -3.74 1.60 14.80
CA VAL A 90 -4.83 0.93 15.54
C VAL A 90 -5.41 -0.27 14.81
N GLY A 91 -5.13 -0.37 13.51
CA GLY A 91 -5.62 -1.43 12.63
C GLY A 91 -4.92 -1.37 11.30
N GLU A 92 -5.44 -2.12 10.34
CA GLU A 92 -4.91 -2.19 8.98
C GLU A 92 -5.99 -2.69 8.02
N VAL A 93 -5.87 -2.30 6.76
CA VAL A 93 -6.67 -2.82 5.66
C VAL A 93 -5.79 -3.63 4.73
N MET A 94 -6.39 -4.60 4.04
CA MET A 94 -5.76 -5.37 2.98
C MET A 94 -6.65 -5.35 1.76
N SER A 95 -6.09 -5.08 0.60
CA SER A 95 -6.77 -5.19 -0.68
C SER A 95 -6.02 -6.11 -1.62
N ILE A 96 -6.75 -6.74 -2.51
CA ILE A 96 -6.23 -7.63 -3.55
C ILE A 96 -6.74 -7.14 -4.90
N ALA A 97 -5.85 -7.05 -5.88
CA ALA A 97 -6.17 -6.70 -7.25
C ALA A 97 -5.12 -7.23 -8.24
N ARG A 98 -5.35 -7.05 -9.55
CA ARG A 98 -4.42 -7.52 -10.60
C ARG A 98 -3.20 -6.62 -10.74
N THR A 99 -3.32 -5.31 -10.44
CA THR A 99 -2.25 -4.33 -10.56
C THR A 99 -2.02 -3.60 -9.24
N PHE A 100 -0.86 -2.98 -9.11
CA PHE A 100 -0.53 -2.16 -7.94
C PHE A 100 -1.47 -0.97 -7.82
N GLU A 101 -1.73 -0.26 -8.90
CA GLU A 101 -2.58 0.93 -8.94
C GLU A 101 -3.99 0.61 -8.45
N GLN A 102 -4.58 -0.45 -8.98
CA GLN A 102 -5.90 -0.91 -8.58
C GLN A 102 -5.94 -1.34 -7.10
N SER A 103 -4.95 -2.14 -6.68
CA SER A 103 -4.85 -2.62 -5.31
C SER A 103 -4.68 -1.44 -4.34
N PHE A 104 -3.81 -0.48 -4.67
CA PHE A 104 -3.51 0.63 -3.78
C PHE A 104 -4.70 1.58 -3.62
N GLN A 105 -5.36 1.99 -4.71
CA GLN A 105 -6.56 2.82 -4.64
C GLN A 105 -7.69 2.13 -3.87
N LYS A 106 -7.89 0.83 -4.10
CA LYS A 106 -8.85 0.01 -3.33
C LYS A 106 -8.51 -0.01 -1.84
N ALA A 107 -7.23 -0.14 -1.47
CA ALA A 107 -6.79 -0.11 -0.07
C ALA A 107 -7.07 1.25 0.59
N LEU A 108 -6.83 2.38 -0.11
CA LEU A 108 -7.14 3.71 0.40
C LEU A 108 -8.64 3.87 0.71
N ARG A 109 -9.53 3.42 -0.19
CA ARG A 109 -10.99 3.42 0.07
C ARG A 109 -11.36 2.57 1.30
N SER A 110 -10.72 1.41 1.44
CA SER A 110 -11.00 0.47 2.54
C SER A 110 -10.57 0.98 3.91
N LEU A 111 -9.81 2.08 4.00
CA LEU A 111 -9.46 2.74 5.28
C LEU A 111 -10.67 3.37 5.97
N GLU A 112 -11.78 3.59 5.24
CA GLU A 112 -12.99 4.25 5.77
C GLU A 112 -12.71 5.64 6.38
N THR A 113 -11.80 6.39 5.74
CA THR A 113 -11.43 7.75 6.11
C THR A 113 -12.06 8.81 5.19
N GLY A 114 -13.05 8.42 4.38
CA GLY A 114 -13.69 9.28 3.39
C GLY A 114 -12.96 9.37 2.06
N LEU A 115 -11.83 8.67 1.90
CA LEU A 115 -11.07 8.65 0.65
C LEU A 115 -11.70 7.72 -0.40
N ASN A 116 -11.75 8.17 -1.65
CA ASN A 116 -12.16 7.37 -2.81
C ASN A 116 -10.96 6.74 -3.56
N GLY A 117 -9.77 7.04 -3.12
CA GLY A 117 -8.49 6.64 -3.70
C GLY A 117 -7.43 7.67 -3.34
N PHE A 118 -6.60 8.04 -4.31
CA PHE A 118 -5.68 9.18 -4.19
C PHE A 118 -6.42 10.50 -4.39
N ASP A 119 -7.30 10.85 -3.45
CA ASP A 119 -8.06 12.09 -3.54
C ASP A 119 -7.14 13.32 -3.48
N GLU A 120 -7.57 14.41 -4.09
CA GLU A 120 -6.88 15.70 -4.11
C GLU A 120 -6.87 16.33 -2.72
N ILE A 121 -5.72 16.85 -2.30
CA ILE A 121 -5.60 17.60 -1.04
C ILE A 121 -5.81 19.08 -1.33
N HIS A 122 -6.78 19.68 -0.66
CA HIS A 122 -6.94 21.14 -0.70
C HIS A 122 -5.78 21.80 0.03
N LEU A 123 -5.12 22.73 -0.65
CA LEU A 123 -3.96 23.47 -0.13
C LEU A 123 -4.26 24.97 -0.19
N ASP A 124 -4.29 25.58 0.99
CA ASP A 124 -4.55 27.02 1.15
C ASP A 124 -3.24 27.85 1.16
N GLN A 125 -2.07 27.21 1.10
CA GLN A 125 -0.77 27.85 1.15
C GLN A 125 -0.43 28.53 -0.19
N GLU A 126 0.15 29.73 -0.13
CA GLU A 126 0.66 30.46 -1.31
C GLU A 126 1.78 29.68 -1.99
N ASP A 127 2.75 29.15 -1.23
CA ASP A 127 3.84 28.31 -1.75
C ASP A 127 3.52 26.83 -1.57
N ARG A 128 2.63 26.31 -2.41
CA ARG A 128 2.20 24.91 -2.37
C ARG A 128 3.33 23.92 -2.54
N LYS A 129 4.30 24.23 -3.42
CA LYS A 129 5.40 23.29 -3.73
C LYS A 129 6.31 23.07 -2.54
N ASN A 130 6.78 24.14 -1.90
CA ASN A 130 7.63 24.02 -0.73
C ASN A 130 6.88 23.41 0.46
N PHE A 131 5.60 23.74 0.62
CA PHE A 131 4.76 23.07 1.62
C PHE A 131 4.69 21.56 1.39
N ILE A 132 4.41 21.09 0.18
CA ILE A 132 4.36 19.67 -0.17
C ILE A 132 5.71 19.00 0.10
N LEU A 133 6.83 19.61 -0.32
CA LEU A 133 8.16 19.07 -0.08
C LEU A 133 8.45 18.89 1.42
N SER A 134 8.02 19.82 2.25
CA SER A 134 8.14 19.70 3.72
C SER A 134 7.31 18.52 4.27
N LYS A 135 6.12 18.27 3.72
CA LYS A 135 5.27 17.12 4.09
C LYS A 135 5.82 15.79 3.59
N LEU A 136 6.50 15.77 2.45
CA LEU A 136 7.15 14.58 1.92
C LEU A 136 8.36 14.16 2.77
N SER A 137 9.11 15.09 3.33
CA SER A 137 10.26 14.79 4.19
C SER A 137 9.88 14.29 5.59
N SER A 138 8.64 14.58 6.03
CA SER A 138 8.14 14.16 7.35
C SER A 138 7.34 12.86 7.28
N PRO A 139 7.68 11.82 8.04
CA PRO A 139 6.92 10.58 8.07
C PRO A 139 5.57 10.79 8.76
N SER A 140 4.48 10.71 8.00
CA SER A 140 3.12 10.89 8.49
C SER A 140 2.14 9.95 7.79
N PRO A 141 0.96 9.67 8.37
CA PRO A 141 -0.07 8.84 7.73
C PRO A 141 -0.52 9.36 6.36
N LYS A 142 -0.53 10.68 6.19
CA LYS A 142 -0.98 11.35 4.95
C LYS A 142 0.12 11.51 3.90
N ARG A 143 1.36 11.15 4.22
CA ARG A 143 2.52 11.34 3.35
C ARG A 143 2.31 10.83 1.93
N ILE A 144 1.68 9.66 1.78
CA ILE A 144 1.42 9.05 0.47
C ILE A 144 0.45 9.88 -0.38
N LEU A 145 -0.49 10.59 0.23
CA LEU A 145 -1.39 11.49 -0.47
C LEU A 145 -0.65 12.75 -0.94
N TYR A 146 0.32 13.23 -0.16
CA TYR A 146 1.20 14.33 -0.58
C TYR A 146 2.11 13.93 -1.74
N VAL A 147 2.48 12.65 -1.89
CA VAL A 147 3.17 12.16 -3.08
C VAL A 147 2.32 12.36 -4.33
N ALA A 148 1.05 11.95 -4.29
CA ALA A 148 0.13 12.17 -5.42
C ALA A 148 -0.09 13.68 -5.68
N GLN A 149 -0.24 14.48 -4.61
CA GLN A 149 -0.39 15.93 -4.74
C GLN A 149 0.83 16.60 -5.36
N ALA A 150 2.04 16.13 -5.07
CA ALA A 150 3.27 16.61 -5.68
C ALA A 150 3.25 16.48 -7.22
N PHE A 151 2.77 15.34 -7.72
CA PHE A 151 2.62 15.13 -9.16
C PHE A 151 1.47 15.95 -9.79
N ARG A 152 0.42 16.29 -9.02
CA ARG A 152 -0.61 17.23 -9.48
C ARG A 152 -0.06 18.64 -9.66
N GLU A 153 0.83 19.07 -8.75
CA GLU A 153 1.54 20.36 -8.81
C GLU A 153 2.77 20.32 -9.76
N ASN A 154 2.91 19.24 -10.56
CA ASN A 154 3.97 19.05 -11.56
C ASN A 154 5.39 19.06 -10.99
N LEU A 155 5.59 18.58 -9.75
CA LEU A 155 6.93 18.30 -9.20
C LEU A 155 7.54 17.11 -9.94
N GLY A 156 8.85 17.20 -10.24
CA GLY A 156 9.58 16.15 -10.96
C GLY A 156 9.77 14.89 -10.10
N LEU A 157 9.83 13.74 -10.75
CA LEU A 157 10.01 12.44 -10.07
C LEU A 157 11.22 12.42 -9.14
N ASN A 158 12.37 12.93 -9.60
CA ASN A 158 13.60 12.97 -8.81
C ASN A 158 13.47 13.92 -7.62
N GLN A 159 12.79 15.06 -7.78
CA GLN A 159 12.57 16.01 -6.69
C GLN A 159 11.69 15.39 -5.59
N VAL A 160 10.64 14.65 -5.97
CA VAL A 160 9.79 13.91 -5.03
C VAL A 160 10.60 12.81 -4.34
N TYR A 161 11.41 12.06 -5.09
CA TYR A 161 12.28 11.02 -4.54
C TYR A 161 13.27 11.57 -3.51
N GLU A 162 13.96 12.67 -3.83
CA GLU A 162 14.92 13.28 -2.90
C GLU A 162 14.29 13.70 -1.57
N SER A 163 13.02 14.13 -1.60
CA SER A 163 12.30 14.56 -0.41
C SER A 163 11.73 13.38 0.41
N CYS A 164 11.22 12.32 -0.24
CA CYS A 164 10.53 11.24 0.47
C CYS A 164 11.32 9.93 0.55
N LYS A 165 12.35 9.72 -0.30
CA LYS A 165 13.14 8.49 -0.40
C LYS A 165 12.30 7.21 -0.66
N ILE A 166 11.07 7.37 -1.19
CA ILE A 166 10.26 6.26 -1.67
C ILE A 166 10.82 5.81 -3.02
N ASP A 167 10.97 4.50 -3.22
CA ASP A 167 11.53 3.96 -4.45
C ASP A 167 10.83 4.48 -5.71
N HIS A 168 11.61 4.76 -6.75
CA HIS A 168 11.14 5.33 -8.02
C HIS A 168 10.05 4.49 -8.69
N TRP A 169 10.04 3.17 -8.48
CA TRP A 169 9.01 2.32 -9.04
C TRP A 169 7.62 2.69 -8.49
N PHE A 170 7.49 2.84 -7.16
CA PHE A 170 6.23 3.25 -6.53
C PHE A 170 5.84 4.67 -6.92
N LEU A 171 6.82 5.58 -6.98
CA LEU A 171 6.56 6.97 -7.38
C LEU A 171 6.03 7.04 -8.82
N ARG A 172 6.60 6.27 -9.75
CA ARG A 172 6.08 6.17 -11.13
C ARG A 172 4.65 5.65 -11.18
N LYS A 173 4.34 4.61 -10.41
CA LYS A 173 2.98 4.05 -10.32
C LYS A 173 1.95 5.07 -9.82
N ILE A 174 2.30 5.86 -8.83
CA ILE A 174 1.44 6.95 -8.34
C ILE A 174 1.32 8.07 -9.38
N GLN A 175 2.42 8.41 -10.05
CA GLN A 175 2.42 9.40 -11.13
C GLN A 175 1.52 8.97 -12.30
N GLU A 176 1.52 7.68 -12.68
CA GLU A 176 0.63 7.12 -13.70
C GLU A 176 -0.84 7.33 -13.33
N ILE A 177 -1.23 7.08 -12.07
CA ILE A 177 -2.59 7.34 -11.57
C ILE A 177 -2.95 8.83 -11.71
N VAL A 178 -2.06 9.73 -11.26
CA VAL A 178 -2.30 11.19 -11.33
C VAL A 178 -2.37 11.68 -12.79
N ASN A 179 -1.53 11.16 -13.68
CA ASN A 179 -1.57 11.51 -15.10
C ASN A 179 -2.89 11.05 -15.74
N PHE A 180 -3.36 9.86 -15.39
CA PHE A 180 -4.63 9.37 -15.87
C PHE A 180 -5.83 10.17 -15.31
N GLU A 181 -5.76 10.59 -14.05
CA GLU A 181 -6.73 11.52 -13.46
C GLU A 181 -6.82 12.83 -14.27
N LYS A 182 -5.66 13.42 -14.65
CA LYS A 182 -5.61 14.62 -15.52
C LYS A 182 -6.27 14.34 -16.87
N LEU A 183 -6.07 13.16 -17.44
CA LEU A 183 -6.72 12.76 -18.69
C LEU A 183 -8.25 12.68 -18.56
N ILE A 184 -8.74 12.06 -17.48
CA ILE A 184 -10.19 12.00 -17.19
C ILE A 184 -10.76 13.43 -17.05
N LYS A 185 -10.11 14.28 -16.25
CA LYS A 185 -10.54 15.68 -16.05
C LYS A 185 -10.61 16.45 -17.37
N LYS A 186 -9.63 16.27 -18.26
CA LYS A 186 -9.59 16.89 -19.59
C LYS A 186 -10.75 16.45 -20.49
N ASN A 187 -11.15 15.18 -20.39
CA ASN A 187 -12.20 14.58 -21.21
C ASN A 187 -13.58 14.55 -20.53
N LYS A 188 -13.77 15.29 -19.43
CA LYS A 188 -14.99 15.26 -18.59
C LYS A 188 -16.30 15.41 -19.38
N LYS A 189 -16.30 16.16 -20.51
CA LYS A 189 -17.48 16.37 -21.36
C LYS A 189 -17.73 15.25 -22.36
N ASN A 190 -16.71 14.44 -22.68
CA ASN A 190 -16.75 13.40 -23.72
C ASN A 190 -16.09 12.12 -23.20
N ILE A 191 -16.65 11.57 -22.11
CA ILE A 191 -16.14 10.32 -21.53
C ILE A 191 -16.60 9.16 -22.43
N THR A 192 -15.62 8.42 -22.97
CA THR A 192 -15.87 7.20 -23.78
C THR A 192 -15.92 5.95 -22.90
N SER A 193 -16.54 4.89 -23.41
CA SER A 193 -16.57 3.59 -22.73
C SER A 193 -15.15 3.05 -22.49
N ASP A 194 -14.23 3.25 -23.45
CA ASP A 194 -12.84 2.85 -23.28
C ASP A 194 -12.14 3.61 -22.16
N LEU A 195 -12.31 4.94 -22.10
CA LEU A 195 -11.74 5.74 -21.00
C LEU A 195 -12.27 5.30 -19.63
N LEU A 196 -13.58 4.96 -19.54
CA LEU A 196 -14.17 4.40 -18.32
C LEU A 196 -13.58 3.04 -17.97
N TYR A 197 -13.42 2.17 -18.95
CA TYR A 197 -12.83 0.85 -18.76
C TYR A 197 -11.39 0.98 -18.24
N GLN A 198 -10.56 1.80 -18.88
CA GLN A 198 -9.19 2.05 -18.45
C GLN A 198 -9.13 2.66 -17.03
N SER A 199 -10.06 3.55 -16.68
CA SER A 199 -10.14 4.10 -15.33
C SER A 199 -10.40 3.01 -14.29
N LYS A 200 -11.28 2.04 -14.59
CA LYS A 200 -11.55 0.91 -13.70
C LYS A 200 -10.34 -0.01 -13.54
N LEU A 201 -9.57 -0.24 -14.61
CA LEU A 201 -8.31 -1.00 -14.54
C LEU A 201 -7.27 -0.33 -13.64
N LEU A 202 -7.26 1.00 -13.56
CA LEU A 202 -6.40 1.76 -12.65
C LEU A 202 -6.99 1.95 -11.24
N GLY A 203 -8.19 1.43 -11.00
CA GLY A 203 -8.82 1.42 -9.68
C GLY A 203 -9.59 2.68 -9.32
N PHE A 204 -9.93 3.55 -10.27
CA PHE A 204 -10.84 4.67 -10.01
C PHE A 204 -12.26 4.16 -9.66
N SER A 205 -12.90 4.80 -8.69
CA SER A 205 -14.27 4.49 -8.24
C SER A 205 -15.33 5.14 -9.11
#